data_e1423eb9c368628f4b831cfe5035da51
#
_entry.id   e1423eb9c368628f4b831cfe5035da51
#
_cell.length_a   1.000
_cell.length_b   1.000
_cell.length_c   1.000
_cell.angle_alpha   90.00
_cell.angle_beta   90.00
_cell.angle_gamma   90.00
#
_symmetry.space_group_name_H-M   'P 1'
#
loop_
_entity.id
_entity.type
_entity.pdbx_description
1 polymer ?
#
loop_
_entity_poly.entity_id
_entity_poly.type
_entity_poly.pdbx_seq_one_letter_code
_entity_poly.pdbx_strand_id
1 'polypeptide(L)'
;IVIKRDKMDQLSVILQRFSMNTEVFFTGNLCGISNFNREPNQGHLHLLSSGELTLIDEQGKSQLVNEPTVLFFPTPHAHRIIGSEDNPPELVCANIIYNESTSNPIANALPALLDFKLSDCQKLKQTAQSLFDEAFHDRCGRLPMINSLTNIFLIHVLRHVLNKNIMQHGLLAGLAHPQVAKVLLAIHEAPEQQWGLEEMAELALMSRSKFAELFKRIVGQSPGDYVIVWR
;
A
#
# COMPACT_ATOMS: atom_id res chain seq x y z
N ILE A 1 8.85 23.30 -26.38
CA ILE A 1 8.16 22.00 -26.10
C ILE A 1 7.18 22.29 -24.97
N VAL A 2 5.90 22.45 -25.28
CA VAL A 2 4.84 22.58 -24.28
C VAL A 2 4.59 21.15 -23.77
N ILE A 3 5.15 20.83 -22.61
CA ILE A 3 4.76 19.61 -21.88
C ILE A 3 3.32 19.86 -21.45
N LYS A 4 2.35 19.22 -22.12
CA LYS A 4 1.00 19.10 -21.58
C LYS A 4 1.16 18.53 -20.16
N ARG A 5 0.79 19.32 -19.14
CA ARG A 5 0.54 18.75 -17.80
C ARG A 5 -0.62 17.79 -17.98
N ASP A 6 -0.31 16.50 -18.16
CA ASP A 6 -1.33 15.47 -18.07
C ASP A 6 -2.01 15.62 -16.70
N LYS A 7 -3.33 15.54 -16.70
CA LYS A 7 -4.13 15.53 -15.48
C LYS A 7 -3.56 14.44 -14.59
N MET A 8 -2.90 14.81 -13.48
CA MET A 8 -2.32 13.82 -12.56
C MET A 8 -3.42 12.86 -12.11
N ASP A 9 -3.16 11.56 -12.22
CA ASP A 9 -4.09 10.56 -11.72
C ASP A 9 -4.13 10.57 -10.18
N GLN A 10 -5.19 10.03 -9.64
CA GLN A 10 -5.51 10.06 -8.20
C GLN A 10 -4.39 9.49 -7.32
N LEU A 11 -3.78 8.39 -7.73
CA LEU A 11 -2.72 7.73 -6.98
C LEU A 11 -1.42 8.53 -7.02
N SER A 12 -1.10 9.15 -8.17
CA SER A 12 0.11 9.96 -8.35
C SER A 12 0.14 11.17 -7.41
N VAL A 13 -0.98 11.89 -7.25
CA VAL A 13 -1.07 13.04 -6.33
C VAL A 13 -0.74 12.61 -4.90
N ILE A 14 -1.28 11.49 -4.48
CA ILE A 14 -1.12 11.00 -3.10
C ILE A 14 0.28 10.46 -2.85
N LEU A 15 0.83 9.69 -3.79
CA LEU A 15 2.18 9.15 -3.67
C LEU A 15 3.26 10.24 -3.70
N GLN A 16 2.99 11.38 -4.34
CA GLN A 16 3.91 12.53 -4.29
C GLN A 16 3.94 13.18 -2.90
N ARG A 17 2.82 13.23 -2.21
CA ARG A 17 2.72 13.84 -0.86
C ARG A 17 3.09 12.84 0.25
N PHE A 18 2.59 11.63 0.17
CA PHE A 18 2.84 10.56 1.13
C PHE A 18 3.75 9.52 0.49
N SER A 19 5.02 9.86 0.40
CA SER A 19 6.00 8.95 -0.18
C SER A 19 6.17 7.70 0.68
N MET A 20 6.26 6.58 0.00
CA MET A 20 6.59 5.28 0.57
C MET A 20 7.85 4.80 -0.13
N ASN A 21 8.88 4.49 0.63
CA ASN A 21 10.12 3.93 0.13
C ASN A 21 10.25 2.49 0.58
N THR A 22 10.82 1.66 -0.26
CA THR A 22 11.09 0.27 0.07
C THR A 22 12.59 0.07 0.29
N GLU A 23 12.92 -0.67 1.34
CA GLU A 23 14.28 -1.10 1.63
C GLU A 23 14.28 -2.61 1.80
N VAL A 24 14.84 -3.32 0.82
CA VAL A 24 14.96 -4.77 0.88
C VAL A 24 16.07 -5.15 1.86
N PHE A 25 15.73 -5.93 2.87
CA PHE A 25 16.66 -6.37 3.92
C PHE A 25 16.97 -7.87 3.87
N PHE A 26 16.16 -8.67 3.15
CA PHE A 26 16.39 -10.11 3.03
C PHE A 26 15.99 -10.61 1.64
N THR A 27 16.83 -11.47 1.07
CA THR A 27 16.55 -12.23 -0.16
C THR A 27 17.18 -13.60 -0.04
N GLY A 28 16.43 -14.65 -0.38
CA GLY A 28 16.90 -16.03 -0.38
C GLY A 28 16.00 -17.00 0.39
N ASN A 29 16.54 -18.15 0.73
CA ASN A 29 15.81 -19.18 1.47
C ASN A 29 15.81 -18.88 2.97
N LEU A 30 14.61 -18.84 3.55
CA LEU A 30 14.45 -18.65 4.99
C LEU A 30 14.45 -19.99 5.69
N CYS A 31 15.47 -20.23 6.54
CA CYS A 31 15.53 -21.39 7.42
C CYS A 31 15.18 -20.98 8.84
N GLY A 32 14.27 -21.74 9.48
CA GLY A 32 13.90 -21.52 10.87
C GLY A 32 12.87 -20.40 11.06
N ILE A 33 12.99 -19.64 12.18
CA ILE A 33 12.01 -18.66 12.64
C ILE A 33 12.57 -17.26 12.52
N SER A 34 11.83 -16.38 11.85
CA SER A 34 12.08 -14.94 11.81
C SER A 34 10.97 -14.18 12.53
N ASN A 35 11.36 -13.30 13.45
CA ASN A 35 10.44 -12.44 14.22
C ASN A 35 10.53 -11.02 13.70
N PHE A 36 9.37 -10.42 13.45
CA PHE A 36 9.22 -9.04 13.00
C PHE A 36 8.48 -8.26 14.09
N ASN A 37 9.12 -7.24 14.63
CA ASN A 37 8.58 -6.41 15.69
C ASN A 37 7.83 -5.21 15.11
N ARG A 38 7.04 -4.55 15.98
CA ARG A 38 6.45 -3.25 15.62
C ARG A 38 7.51 -2.17 15.64
N GLU A 39 7.91 -1.73 14.45
CA GLU A 39 8.79 -0.57 14.31
C GLU A 39 7.96 0.65 13.92
N PRO A 40 8.13 1.81 14.60
CA PRO A 40 7.39 3.03 14.27
C PRO A 40 7.58 3.44 12.80
N ASN A 41 6.49 3.86 12.15
CA ASN A 41 6.48 4.35 10.76
C ASN A 41 7.01 3.35 9.71
N GLN A 42 6.94 2.06 10.01
CA GLN A 42 7.43 1.01 9.14
C GLN A 42 6.37 -0.06 8.93
N GLY A 43 6.15 -0.44 7.68
CA GLY A 43 5.43 -1.64 7.29
C GLY A 43 6.39 -2.73 6.84
N HIS A 44 5.88 -3.94 6.63
CA HIS A 44 6.66 -5.07 6.09
C HIS A 44 6.01 -5.64 4.84
N LEU A 45 6.84 -5.94 3.85
CA LEU A 45 6.42 -6.65 2.65
C LEU A 45 7.24 -7.94 2.53
N HIS A 46 6.55 -9.08 2.45
CA HIS A 46 7.17 -10.37 2.20
C HIS A 46 6.59 -10.97 0.92
N LEU A 47 7.46 -11.33 0.01
CA LEU A 47 7.10 -11.94 -1.27
C LEU A 47 7.63 -13.36 -1.29
N LEU A 48 6.72 -14.33 -1.28
CA LEU A 48 7.06 -15.75 -1.45
C LEU A 48 7.15 -16.05 -2.95
N SER A 49 8.31 -16.52 -3.39
CA SER A 49 8.57 -17.02 -4.75
C SER A 49 8.22 -18.49 -4.89
N SER A 50 8.68 -19.29 -3.95
CA SER A 50 8.51 -20.76 -3.91
C SER A 50 8.72 -21.28 -2.50
N GLY A 51 8.43 -22.56 -2.29
CA GLY A 51 8.56 -23.19 -0.98
C GLY A 51 7.34 -22.99 -0.09
N GLU A 52 7.52 -23.20 1.22
CA GLU A 52 6.44 -23.19 2.19
C GLU A 52 6.83 -22.46 3.47
N LEU A 53 5.93 -21.61 3.97
CA LEU A 53 6.09 -20.93 5.25
C LEU A 53 4.79 -20.94 6.07
N THR A 54 4.93 -20.81 7.38
CA THR A 54 3.84 -20.53 8.29
C THR A 54 3.97 -19.09 8.79
N LEU A 55 2.98 -18.27 8.50
CA LEU A 55 2.81 -16.93 9.07
C LEU A 55 2.05 -17.04 10.38
N ILE A 56 2.53 -16.39 11.46
CA ILE A 56 1.84 -16.29 12.76
C ILE A 56 1.66 -14.81 13.09
N ASP A 57 0.42 -14.39 13.26
CA ASP A 57 0.08 -13.01 13.63
C ASP A 57 0.25 -12.74 15.14
N GLU A 58 -0.01 -11.49 15.56
CA GLU A 58 0.09 -11.06 16.97
C GLU A 58 -0.87 -11.80 17.90
N GLN A 59 -2.01 -12.29 17.38
CA GLN A 59 -3.00 -13.05 18.16
C GLN A 59 -2.63 -14.53 18.23
N GLY A 60 -1.54 -14.95 17.59
CA GLY A 60 -1.10 -16.35 17.53
C GLY A 60 -1.86 -17.18 16.48
N LYS A 61 -2.65 -16.57 15.62
CA LYS A 61 -3.29 -17.25 14.50
C LYS A 61 -2.24 -17.61 13.48
N SER A 62 -2.21 -18.87 13.08
CA SER A 62 -1.28 -19.39 12.07
C SER A 62 -1.96 -19.56 10.71
N GLN A 63 -1.21 -19.27 9.66
CA GLN A 63 -1.61 -19.44 8.26
C GLN A 63 -0.47 -20.10 7.49
N LEU A 64 -0.77 -21.21 6.83
CA LEU A 64 0.17 -21.87 5.90
C LEU A 64 0.12 -21.17 4.55
N VAL A 65 1.31 -20.88 4.01
CA VAL A 65 1.48 -20.26 2.68
C VAL A 65 2.46 -21.13 1.89
N ASN A 66 1.98 -21.76 0.82
CA ASN A 66 2.72 -22.75 0.03
C ASN A 66 2.65 -22.49 -1.49
N GLU A 67 2.31 -21.28 -1.89
CA GLU A 67 2.30 -20.84 -3.26
C GLU A 67 2.74 -19.37 -3.36
N PRO A 68 3.18 -18.90 -4.54
CA PRO A 68 3.64 -17.52 -4.71
C PRO A 68 2.62 -16.49 -4.23
N THR A 69 2.96 -15.81 -3.13
CA THR A 69 2.03 -14.97 -2.36
C THR A 69 2.69 -13.67 -1.94
N VAL A 70 1.88 -12.61 -1.88
CA VAL A 70 2.20 -11.32 -1.26
C VAL A 70 1.66 -11.33 0.16
N LEU A 71 2.49 -11.03 1.13
CA LEU A 71 2.12 -10.74 2.52
C LEU A 71 2.59 -9.32 2.82
N PHE A 72 1.64 -8.39 2.88
CA PHE A 72 1.95 -6.97 3.11
C PHE A 72 1.26 -6.46 4.37
N PHE A 73 2.07 -6.03 5.33
CA PHE A 73 1.67 -5.35 6.55
C PHE A 73 1.92 -3.85 6.36
N PRO A 74 0.91 -3.06 6.01
CA PRO A 74 1.10 -1.64 5.71
C PRO A 74 1.39 -0.77 6.93
N THR A 75 1.01 -1.22 8.12
CA THR A 75 1.25 -0.54 9.40
C THR A 75 2.16 -1.37 10.30
N PRO A 76 2.79 -0.76 11.34
CA PRO A 76 3.59 -1.50 12.31
C PRO A 76 2.83 -2.66 12.93
N HIS A 77 3.23 -3.90 12.62
CA HIS A 77 2.54 -5.11 13.06
C HIS A 77 3.54 -6.21 13.40
N ALA A 78 3.46 -6.74 14.63
CA ALA A 78 4.32 -7.85 15.02
C ALA A 78 3.80 -9.16 14.39
N HIS A 79 4.71 -9.95 13.84
CA HIS A 79 4.38 -11.25 13.26
C HIS A 79 5.63 -12.13 13.19
N ARG A 80 5.43 -13.42 12.96
CA ARG A 80 6.50 -14.39 12.79
C ARG A 80 6.33 -15.15 11.50
N ILE A 81 7.44 -15.45 10.86
CA ILE A 81 7.50 -16.35 9.70
C ILE A 81 8.36 -17.54 10.07
N ILE A 82 7.81 -18.74 9.88
CA ILE A 82 8.52 -20.01 10.08
C ILE A 82 8.67 -20.67 8.72
N GLY A 83 9.91 -20.84 8.26
CA GLY A 83 10.21 -21.57 7.03
C GLY A 83 10.10 -23.08 7.25
N SER A 84 9.55 -23.79 6.26
CA SER A 84 9.56 -25.26 6.23
C SER A 84 11.00 -25.76 6.03
N GLU A 85 11.40 -26.78 6.78
CA GLU A 85 12.71 -27.42 6.60
C GLU A 85 12.75 -28.32 5.36
N ASP A 86 11.62 -28.98 5.06
CA ASP A 86 11.49 -29.89 3.91
C ASP A 86 11.34 -29.16 2.57
N ASN A 87 10.75 -27.95 2.61
CA ASN A 87 10.51 -27.13 1.43
C ASN A 87 10.79 -25.65 1.76
N PRO A 88 12.08 -25.25 1.90
CA PRO A 88 12.44 -23.93 2.37
C PRO A 88 11.87 -22.81 1.49
N PRO A 89 11.19 -21.81 2.08
CA PRO A 89 10.60 -20.72 1.31
C PRO A 89 11.69 -19.80 0.77
N GLU A 90 11.61 -19.50 -0.51
CA GLU A 90 12.42 -18.48 -1.16
C GLU A 90 11.68 -17.15 -1.11
N LEU A 91 12.27 -16.18 -0.42
CA LEU A 91 11.63 -14.90 -0.05
C LEU A 91 12.42 -13.69 -0.51
N VAL A 92 11.66 -12.62 -0.78
CA VAL A 92 12.15 -11.25 -0.75
C VAL A 92 11.37 -10.50 0.35
N CYS A 93 12.10 -9.96 1.33
CA CYS A 93 11.50 -9.18 2.41
C CYS A 93 12.01 -7.74 2.38
N ALA A 94 11.08 -6.80 2.51
CA ALA A 94 11.37 -5.37 2.49
C ALA A 94 10.63 -4.63 3.60
N ASN A 95 11.29 -3.62 4.14
CA ASN A 95 10.67 -2.59 4.94
C ASN A 95 9.97 -1.58 4.03
N ILE A 96 8.79 -1.13 4.42
CA ILE A 96 8.10 0.00 3.80
C ILE A 96 8.23 1.18 4.75
N ILE A 97 9.03 2.15 4.36
CA ILE A 97 9.36 3.32 5.17
C ILE A 97 8.45 4.48 4.78
N TYR A 98 7.77 5.06 5.75
CA TYR A 98 6.90 6.21 5.61
C TYR A 98 7.62 7.47 6.08
N ASN A 99 7.68 8.49 5.23
CA ASN A 99 8.46 9.71 5.50
C ASN A 99 7.85 10.65 6.54
N GLU A 100 6.63 10.40 7.02
CA GLU A 100 5.96 11.26 7.99
C GLU A 100 5.88 10.61 9.37
N SER A 101 6.14 11.43 10.39
CA SER A 101 6.35 11.00 11.77
C SER A 101 5.11 10.50 12.51
N THR A 102 3.90 10.66 11.99
CA THR A 102 2.70 10.38 12.79
C THR A 102 1.68 9.43 12.17
N SER A 103 1.48 9.40 10.89
CA SER A 103 0.46 8.53 10.29
C SER A 103 0.41 8.66 8.77
N ASN A 104 0.80 7.62 8.03
CA ASN A 104 0.62 7.62 6.59
C ASN A 104 -0.83 7.25 6.25
N PRO A 105 -1.62 8.14 5.62
CA PRO A 105 -3.04 7.88 5.36
C PRO A 105 -3.28 6.76 4.34
N ILE A 106 -2.29 6.42 3.51
CA ILE A 106 -2.36 5.26 2.62
C ILE A 106 -2.28 3.98 3.46
N ALA A 107 -1.27 3.88 4.33
CA ALA A 107 -1.07 2.72 5.17
C ALA A 107 -2.28 2.47 6.09
N ASN A 108 -2.81 3.53 6.70
CA ASN A 108 -3.95 3.44 7.61
C ASN A 108 -5.28 3.10 6.92
N ALA A 109 -5.39 3.34 5.62
CA ALA A 109 -6.57 2.97 4.85
C ALA A 109 -6.55 1.50 4.42
N LEU A 110 -5.42 0.80 4.56
CA LEU A 110 -5.26 -0.59 4.18
C LEU A 110 -5.58 -1.53 5.37
N PRO A 111 -6.04 -2.76 5.11
CA PRO A 111 -6.13 -3.79 6.14
C PRO A 111 -4.79 -4.04 6.84
N ALA A 112 -4.82 -4.52 8.09
CA ALA A 112 -3.60 -4.83 8.85
C ALA A 112 -2.68 -5.83 8.13
N LEU A 113 -3.26 -6.78 7.41
CA LEU A 113 -2.58 -7.70 6.50
C LEU A 113 -3.31 -7.73 5.17
N LEU A 114 -2.56 -7.54 4.11
CA LEU A 114 -2.96 -7.84 2.74
C LEU A 114 -2.24 -9.12 2.32
N ASP A 115 -2.99 -10.19 2.15
CA ASP A 115 -2.52 -11.46 1.61
C ASP A 115 -3.26 -11.80 0.32
N PHE A 116 -2.54 -12.08 -0.72
CA PHE A 116 -3.10 -12.52 -2.00
C PHE A 116 -2.06 -13.23 -2.86
N LYS A 117 -2.54 -14.15 -3.68
CA LYS A 117 -1.69 -14.93 -4.58
C LYS A 117 -1.19 -14.04 -5.71
N LEU A 118 0.07 -14.22 -6.11
CA LEU A 118 0.61 -13.52 -7.27
C LEU A 118 -0.14 -13.88 -8.58
N SER A 119 -0.77 -15.07 -8.61
CA SER A 119 -1.62 -15.50 -9.73
C SER A 119 -2.86 -14.64 -9.94
N ASP A 120 -3.36 -13.95 -8.90
CA ASP A 120 -4.60 -13.18 -8.94
C ASP A 120 -4.52 -11.91 -9.79
N CYS A 121 -3.29 -11.47 -10.09
CA CYS A 121 -3.05 -10.27 -10.89
C CYS A 121 -1.82 -10.41 -11.77
N GLN A 122 -2.03 -10.43 -13.10
CA GLN A 122 -0.97 -10.61 -14.08
C GLN A 122 0.16 -9.56 -13.96
N LYS A 123 -0.18 -8.30 -13.66
CA LYS A 123 0.82 -7.23 -13.47
C LYS A 123 1.69 -7.46 -12.26
N LEU A 124 1.12 -7.89 -11.13
CA LEU A 124 1.85 -8.24 -9.93
C LEU A 124 2.77 -9.43 -10.18
N LYS A 125 2.26 -10.48 -10.84
CA LYS A 125 3.04 -11.66 -11.20
C LYS A 125 4.26 -11.30 -12.05
N GLN A 126 4.08 -10.49 -13.11
CA GLN A 126 5.17 -10.07 -13.99
C GLN A 126 6.25 -9.27 -13.25
N THR A 127 5.83 -8.30 -12.40
CA THR A 127 6.76 -7.48 -11.64
C THR A 127 7.49 -8.30 -10.57
N ALA A 128 6.80 -9.22 -9.89
CA ALA A 128 7.40 -10.14 -8.94
C ALA A 128 8.44 -11.05 -9.60
N GLN A 129 8.16 -11.59 -10.79
CA GLN A 129 9.11 -12.39 -11.54
C GLN A 129 10.41 -11.63 -11.85
N SER A 130 10.30 -10.36 -12.30
CA SER A 130 11.48 -9.51 -12.54
C SER A 130 12.25 -9.23 -11.25
N LEU A 131 11.53 -9.04 -10.14
CA LEU A 131 12.13 -8.81 -8.82
C LEU A 131 12.85 -10.06 -8.30
N PHE A 132 12.24 -11.24 -8.43
CA PHE A 132 12.86 -12.51 -8.03
C PHE A 132 14.09 -12.84 -8.90
N ASP A 133 14.01 -12.62 -10.22
CA ASP A 133 15.16 -12.81 -11.11
C ASP A 133 16.35 -11.93 -10.73
N GLU A 134 16.10 -10.67 -10.32
CA GLU A 134 17.17 -9.81 -9.83
C GLU A 134 17.60 -10.17 -8.41
N ALA A 135 16.68 -10.58 -7.54
CA ALA A 135 16.96 -10.87 -6.14
C ALA A 135 17.83 -12.13 -5.93
N PHE A 136 17.68 -13.12 -6.80
CA PHE A 136 18.33 -14.43 -6.62
C PHE A 136 19.56 -14.67 -7.53
N HIS A 137 19.98 -13.65 -8.28
CA HIS A 137 21.19 -13.69 -9.09
C HIS A 137 22.15 -12.55 -8.72
N ASP A 138 23.45 -12.87 -8.68
CA ASP A 138 24.48 -11.87 -8.44
C ASP A 138 24.74 -11.04 -9.71
N ARG A 139 24.31 -9.77 -9.66
CA ARG A 139 24.47 -8.81 -10.76
C ARG A 139 25.01 -7.48 -10.25
N CYS A 140 25.73 -6.76 -11.09
CA CYS A 140 26.18 -5.41 -10.79
C CYS A 140 24.95 -4.48 -10.65
N GLY A 141 24.90 -3.68 -9.56
CA GLY A 141 23.75 -2.80 -9.30
C GLY A 141 22.52 -3.49 -8.73
N ARG A 142 22.62 -4.73 -8.27
CA ARG A 142 21.53 -5.56 -7.75
C ARG A 142 20.69 -4.85 -6.68
N LEU A 143 21.31 -4.32 -5.63
CA LEU A 143 20.56 -3.70 -4.51
C LEU A 143 19.69 -2.52 -4.95
N PRO A 144 20.20 -1.49 -5.66
CA PRO A 144 19.34 -0.40 -6.15
C PRO A 144 18.27 -0.90 -7.14
N MET A 145 18.56 -1.93 -7.94
CA MET A 145 17.58 -2.51 -8.85
C MET A 145 16.44 -3.20 -8.09
N ILE A 146 16.76 -4.04 -7.09
CA ILE A 146 15.74 -4.71 -6.26
C ILE A 146 14.87 -3.68 -5.55
N ASN A 147 15.44 -2.65 -4.94
CA ASN A 147 14.68 -1.59 -4.26
C ASN A 147 13.75 -0.86 -5.24
N SER A 148 14.23 -0.55 -6.45
CA SER A 148 13.41 0.08 -7.49
C SER A 148 12.26 -0.82 -7.95
N LEU A 149 12.52 -2.09 -8.18
CA LEU A 149 11.50 -3.08 -8.55
C LEU A 149 10.48 -3.29 -7.43
N THR A 150 10.91 -3.27 -6.16
CA THR A 150 10.01 -3.36 -5.01
C THR A 150 9.11 -2.12 -4.90
N ASN A 151 9.62 -0.91 -5.17
CA ASN A 151 8.81 0.30 -5.25
C ASN A 151 7.75 0.21 -6.37
N ILE A 152 8.14 -0.25 -7.56
CA ILE A 152 7.20 -0.49 -8.68
C ILE A 152 6.16 -1.53 -8.27
N PHE A 153 6.58 -2.62 -7.62
CA PHE A 153 5.69 -3.66 -7.13
C PHE A 153 4.67 -3.11 -6.14
N LEU A 154 5.09 -2.29 -5.18
CA LEU A 154 4.19 -1.66 -4.21
C LEU A 154 3.12 -0.78 -4.88
N ILE A 155 3.48 -0.02 -5.93
CA ILE A 155 2.51 0.74 -6.73
C ILE A 155 1.49 -0.21 -7.39
N HIS A 156 1.92 -1.35 -7.90
CA HIS A 156 1.00 -2.35 -8.47
C HIS A 156 0.10 -2.98 -7.40
N VAL A 157 0.59 -3.21 -6.17
CA VAL A 157 -0.22 -3.64 -5.03
C VAL A 157 -1.33 -2.63 -4.75
N LEU A 158 -0.99 -1.34 -4.62
CA LEU A 158 -1.98 -0.29 -4.38
C LEU A 158 -3.03 -0.20 -5.50
N ARG A 159 -2.60 -0.28 -6.75
CA ARG A 159 -3.53 -0.33 -7.90
C ARG A 159 -4.46 -1.54 -7.84
N HIS A 160 -3.93 -2.70 -7.47
CA HIS A 160 -4.73 -3.92 -7.33
C HIS A 160 -5.80 -3.77 -6.24
N VAL A 161 -5.40 -3.25 -5.08
CA VAL A 161 -6.29 -2.99 -3.95
C VAL A 161 -7.39 -1.98 -4.32
N LEU A 162 -7.04 -0.89 -5.02
CA LEU A 162 -8.01 0.10 -5.52
C LEU A 162 -9.01 -0.53 -6.49
N ASN A 163 -8.53 -1.34 -7.44
CA ASN A 163 -9.38 -1.96 -8.46
C ASN A 163 -10.33 -3.03 -7.88
N LYS A 164 -9.93 -3.71 -6.83
CA LYS A 164 -10.74 -4.74 -6.16
C LYS A 164 -11.74 -4.18 -5.15
N ASN A 165 -11.74 -2.86 -4.89
CA ASN A 165 -12.56 -2.22 -3.86
C ASN A 165 -12.44 -2.93 -2.49
N ILE A 166 -11.26 -3.42 -2.16
CA ILE A 166 -10.99 -4.17 -0.91
C ILE A 166 -11.19 -3.27 0.31
N MET A 167 -11.17 -1.96 0.11
CA MET A 167 -11.26 -0.98 1.18
C MET A 167 -12.68 -0.55 1.44
N GLN A 168 -13.09 -0.66 2.70
CA GLN A 168 -14.42 -0.23 3.14
C GLN A 168 -14.46 1.25 3.50
N HIS A 169 -13.36 1.82 4.01
CA HIS A 169 -13.27 3.19 4.50
C HIS A 169 -11.87 3.78 4.30
N GLY A 170 -11.76 5.10 4.42
CA GLY A 170 -10.50 5.82 4.38
C GLY A 170 -10.21 6.52 3.06
N LEU A 171 -9.02 7.12 2.96
CA LEU A 171 -8.59 7.90 1.81
C LEU A 171 -8.70 7.14 0.49
N LEU A 172 -8.19 5.91 0.46
CA LEU A 172 -8.18 5.12 -0.77
C LEU A 172 -9.61 4.69 -1.20
N ALA A 173 -10.50 4.42 -0.24
CA ALA A 173 -11.93 4.19 -0.54
C ALA A 173 -12.58 5.46 -1.13
N GLY A 174 -12.23 6.62 -0.59
CA GLY A 174 -12.66 7.91 -1.13
C GLY A 174 -12.21 8.13 -2.56
N LEU A 175 -10.97 7.76 -2.88
CA LEU A 175 -10.42 7.87 -4.24
C LEU A 175 -11.05 6.88 -5.23
N ALA A 176 -11.43 5.71 -4.76
CA ALA A 176 -12.15 4.75 -5.59
C ALA A 176 -13.59 5.21 -5.89
N HIS A 177 -14.15 6.14 -5.10
CA HIS A 177 -15.52 6.62 -5.28
C HIS A 177 -15.60 7.84 -6.24
N PRO A 178 -16.28 7.76 -7.38
CA PRO A 178 -16.19 8.75 -8.46
C PRO A 178 -16.50 10.21 -8.06
N GLN A 179 -17.43 10.43 -7.11
CA GLN A 179 -17.84 11.76 -6.67
C GLN A 179 -16.93 12.28 -5.55
N VAL A 180 -16.56 11.43 -4.59
CA VAL A 180 -15.68 11.80 -3.47
C VAL A 180 -14.25 12.03 -3.97
N ALA A 181 -13.77 11.24 -4.92
CA ALA A 181 -12.46 11.40 -5.53
C ALA A 181 -12.23 12.79 -6.14
N LYS A 182 -13.24 13.37 -6.79
CA LYS A 182 -13.14 14.74 -7.35
C LYS A 182 -12.85 15.79 -6.28
N VAL A 183 -13.51 15.66 -5.14
CA VAL A 183 -13.33 16.58 -4.01
C VAL A 183 -11.97 16.37 -3.34
N LEU A 184 -11.60 15.12 -3.09
CA LEU A 184 -10.30 14.79 -2.53
C LEU A 184 -9.15 15.32 -3.38
N LEU A 185 -9.22 15.13 -4.70
CA LEU A 185 -8.22 15.66 -5.63
C LEU A 185 -8.14 17.18 -5.58
N ALA A 186 -9.29 17.88 -5.60
CA ALA A 186 -9.33 19.34 -5.54
C ALA A 186 -8.70 19.86 -4.23
N ILE A 187 -9.00 19.22 -3.09
CA ILE A 187 -8.39 19.57 -1.80
C ILE A 187 -6.86 19.33 -1.85
N HIS A 188 -6.43 18.23 -2.47
CA HIS A 188 -5.01 17.89 -2.54
C HIS A 188 -4.22 18.78 -3.50
N GLU A 189 -4.84 19.25 -4.59
CA GLU A 189 -4.24 20.17 -5.55
C GLU A 189 -4.10 21.60 -5.00
N ALA A 190 -5.03 22.02 -4.12
CA ALA A 190 -5.06 23.36 -3.52
C ALA A 190 -5.35 23.32 -2.02
N PRO A 191 -4.45 22.77 -1.19
CA PRO A 191 -4.69 22.60 0.25
C PRO A 191 -4.76 23.93 1.00
N GLU A 192 -4.18 25.01 0.47
CA GLU A 192 -4.23 26.37 1.00
C GLU A 192 -5.58 27.05 0.80
N GLN A 193 -6.42 26.56 -0.12
CA GLN A 193 -7.74 27.11 -0.37
C GLN A 193 -8.69 26.89 0.80
N GLN A 194 -9.53 27.87 1.09
CA GLN A 194 -10.58 27.76 2.13
C GLN A 194 -11.78 26.96 1.59
N TRP A 195 -11.63 25.62 1.61
CA TRP A 195 -12.68 24.71 1.16
C TRP A 195 -13.91 24.76 2.08
N GLY A 196 -15.02 25.32 1.56
CA GLY A 196 -16.31 25.29 2.22
C GLY A 196 -17.09 24.01 1.89
N LEU A 197 -18.00 23.60 2.81
CA LEU A 197 -18.84 22.41 2.58
C LEU A 197 -19.70 22.55 1.32
N GLU A 198 -20.17 23.76 1.02
CA GLU A 198 -20.99 24.07 -0.16
C GLU A 198 -20.21 23.82 -1.46
N GLU A 199 -19.01 24.39 -1.55
CA GLU A 199 -18.12 24.23 -2.69
C GLU A 199 -17.72 22.75 -2.92
N MET A 200 -17.39 22.04 -1.85
CA MET A 200 -17.10 20.61 -1.93
C MET A 200 -18.31 19.79 -2.41
N ALA A 201 -19.52 20.13 -1.95
CA ALA A 201 -20.75 19.47 -2.37
C ALA A 201 -21.09 19.74 -3.85
N GLU A 202 -20.84 20.96 -4.34
CA GLU A 202 -20.99 21.31 -5.76
C GLU A 202 -20.06 20.51 -6.65
N LEU A 203 -18.77 20.36 -6.27
CA LEU A 203 -17.80 19.52 -6.99
C LEU A 203 -18.27 18.05 -7.06
N ALA A 204 -18.90 17.57 -5.99
CA ALA A 204 -19.46 16.22 -5.94
C ALA A 204 -20.81 16.10 -6.68
N LEU A 205 -21.40 17.20 -7.16
CA LEU A 205 -22.75 17.27 -7.75
C LEU A 205 -23.83 16.75 -6.78
N MET A 206 -23.77 17.17 -5.51
CA MET A 206 -24.65 16.71 -4.44
C MET A 206 -25.14 17.87 -3.57
N SER A 207 -26.23 17.64 -2.81
CA SER A 207 -26.60 18.56 -1.73
C SER A 207 -25.60 18.47 -0.57
N ARG A 208 -25.43 19.56 0.20
CA ARG A 208 -24.50 19.63 1.35
C ARG A 208 -24.66 18.49 2.34
N SER A 209 -25.89 18.18 2.74
CA SER A 209 -26.19 17.13 3.70
C SER A 209 -25.81 15.72 3.16
N LYS A 210 -26.21 15.45 1.92
CA LYS A 210 -25.94 14.17 1.27
C LYS A 210 -24.44 13.97 1.04
N PHE A 211 -23.72 15.03 0.65
CA PHE A 211 -22.28 14.98 0.48
C PHE A 211 -21.55 14.75 1.82
N ALA A 212 -21.88 15.51 2.87
CA ALA A 212 -21.24 15.35 4.18
C ALA A 212 -21.41 13.93 4.76
N GLU A 213 -22.63 13.37 4.64
CA GLU A 213 -22.93 12.00 5.06
C GLU A 213 -22.13 10.97 4.25
N LEU A 214 -22.15 11.10 2.92
CA LEU A 214 -21.42 10.20 2.02
C LEU A 214 -19.91 10.24 2.28
N PHE A 215 -19.34 11.45 2.37
CA PHE A 215 -17.92 11.66 2.61
C PHE A 215 -17.50 11.04 3.94
N LYS A 216 -18.24 11.34 5.04
CA LYS A 216 -17.96 10.77 6.35
C LYS A 216 -18.05 9.24 6.36
N ARG A 217 -19.03 8.68 5.68
CA ARG A 217 -19.21 7.21 5.57
C ARG A 217 -18.06 6.56 4.82
N ILE A 218 -17.56 7.19 3.74
CA ILE A 218 -16.50 6.60 2.89
C ILE A 218 -15.12 6.93 3.44
N VAL A 219 -14.85 8.19 3.80
CA VAL A 219 -13.52 8.64 4.23
C VAL A 219 -13.29 8.40 5.73
N GLY A 220 -14.35 8.23 6.53
CA GLY A 220 -14.28 7.97 7.96
C GLY A 220 -14.27 9.23 8.83
N GLN A 221 -14.16 10.42 8.25
CA GLN A 221 -14.16 11.71 8.94
C GLN A 221 -14.98 12.76 8.18
N SER A 222 -15.33 13.88 8.84
CA SER A 222 -16.10 14.94 8.16
C SER A 222 -15.26 15.64 7.09
N PRO A 223 -15.87 16.24 6.05
CA PRO A 223 -15.14 17.02 5.05
C PRO A 223 -14.31 18.15 5.64
N GLY A 224 -14.82 18.83 6.68
CA GLY A 224 -14.12 19.92 7.36
C GLY A 224 -12.88 19.43 8.12
N ASP A 225 -13.01 18.33 8.90
CA ASP A 225 -11.88 17.72 9.62
C ASP A 225 -10.80 17.26 8.64
N TYR A 226 -11.22 16.70 7.51
CA TYR A 226 -10.30 16.27 6.46
C TYR A 226 -9.46 17.43 5.92
N VAL A 227 -10.08 18.57 5.60
CA VAL A 227 -9.39 19.76 5.11
C VAL A 227 -8.37 20.28 6.15
N ILE A 228 -8.72 20.25 7.45
CA ILE A 228 -7.82 20.69 8.52
C ILE A 228 -6.55 19.80 8.58
N VAL A 229 -6.71 18.50 8.45
CA VAL A 229 -5.58 17.55 8.46
C VAL A 229 -4.66 17.72 7.24
N TRP A 230 -5.24 18.19 6.11
CA TRP A 230 -4.49 18.36 4.87
C TRP A 230 -3.77 19.71 4.72
N ARG A 231 -4.05 20.67 5.56
CA ARG A 231 -3.34 21.96 5.64
C ARG A 231 -2.08 21.86 6.44
#